data_6d3b2fdcf904e4302a90f0e2901575fd
#
_entry.id   6d3b2fdcf904e4302a90f0e2901575fd
#
_cell.length_a   1.000
_cell.length_b   1.000
_cell.length_c   1.000
_cell.angle_alpha   90.00
_cell.angle_beta   90.00
_cell.angle_gamma   90.00
#
_symmetry.space_group_name_H-M   'P 1'
#
loop_
_entity.id
_entity.type
_entity.pdbx_description
1 polymer ?
#
loop_
_entity_poly.entity_id
_entity_poly.type
_entity_poly.pdbx_seq_one_letter_code
_entity_poly.pdbx_strand_id
1 'polypeptide(L)'
;GKGADVSASGAANQIVIGKGAAGQGDNYAVIGNADVTRLYAAQDGAGVLYANGTIQSSDRRVKHSITDLPYGLSYIMKLRPVSYYKKQPKNYPQDLKDKFYPDGKVREVGAEDYDKLQVGFIAQEVKAVNTEMNAENNIVNVDEDGFHRMDYEKLVVPMIKAIQELTAKVEKLEQHIEKLESEEVYIGGEQ
;
A
#
# COMPACT_ATOMS: atom_id res chain seq x y z
N GLY A 1 23.15 -1.52 -19.83
CA GLY A 1 23.24 -2.99 -19.91
C GLY A 1 23.29 -3.45 -21.36
N LYS A 2 23.63 -4.75 -21.58
CA LYS A 2 23.68 -5.31 -22.95
C LYS A 2 22.33 -5.14 -23.66
N GLY A 3 22.31 -4.46 -24.82
CA GLY A 3 21.10 -4.21 -25.59
C GLY A 3 20.17 -3.12 -25.00
N ALA A 4 20.62 -2.34 -24.03
CA ALA A 4 19.89 -1.13 -23.63
C ALA A 4 20.00 -0.07 -24.73
N ASP A 5 18.88 0.56 -25.08
CA ASP A 5 18.84 1.56 -26.15
C ASP A 5 17.88 2.69 -25.81
N VAL A 6 18.13 3.84 -26.40
CA VAL A 6 17.23 5.02 -26.30
C VAL A 6 16.00 4.85 -27.18
N SER A 7 14.98 5.69 -26.99
CA SER A 7 13.71 5.56 -27.72
C SER A 7 13.80 5.84 -29.23
N ALA A 8 14.76 6.66 -29.65
CA ALA A 8 14.98 7.04 -31.07
C ALA A 8 16.36 7.63 -31.27
N SER A 9 16.81 7.71 -32.55
CA SER A 9 17.99 8.49 -32.94
C SER A 9 17.72 9.98 -32.65
N GLY A 10 18.66 10.64 -31.95
CA GLY A 10 18.51 12.01 -31.51
C GLY A 10 17.73 12.21 -30.21
N ALA A 11 17.38 11.14 -29.52
CA ALA A 11 16.74 11.21 -28.20
C ALA A 11 17.56 12.04 -27.20
N ALA A 12 16.86 12.88 -26.43
CA ALA A 12 17.47 13.82 -25.49
C ALA A 12 17.15 13.50 -24.03
N ASN A 13 18.15 13.66 -23.15
CA ASN A 13 17.99 13.56 -21.70
C ASN A 13 17.31 12.24 -21.27
N GLN A 14 17.78 11.08 -21.77
CA GLN A 14 17.29 9.76 -21.40
C GLN A 14 18.29 8.99 -20.53
N ILE A 15 17.78 8.28 -19.55
CA ILE A 15 18.53 7.30 -18.75
C ILE A 15 17.91 5.94 -19.00
N VAL A 16 18.68 4.99 -19.56
CA VAL A 16 18.23 3.61 -19.82
C VAL A 16 19.18 2.61 -19.19
N ILE A 17 18.72 1.94 -18.15
CA ILE A 17 19.52 0.99 -17.35
C ILE A 17 18.85 -0.38 -17.37
N GLY A 18 19.61 -1.42 -17.74
CA GLY A 18 19.16 -2.81 -17.71
C GLY A 18 19.45 -3.53 -19.02
N LYS A 19 19.41 -4.87 -18.99
CA LYS A 19 19.56 -5.70 -20.18
C LYS A 19 18.33 -5.57 -21.08
N GLY A 20 18.51 -5.14 -22.32
CA GLY A 20 17.40 -5.00 -23.26
C GLY A 20 16.34 -3.98 -22.86
N ALA A 21 16.67 -3.04 -21.96
CA ALA A 21 15.78 -1.94 -21.61
C ALA A 21 15.68 -0.97 -22.79
N ALA A 22 14.48 -0.45 -23.06
CA ALA A 22 14.22 0.53 -24.13
C ALA A 22 13.72 1.85 -23.54
N GLY A 23 14.27 2.96 -24.03
CA GLY A 23 13.81 4.31 -23.68
C GLY A 23 12.35 4.52 -24.10
N GLN A 24 11.62 5.33 -23.35
CA GLN A 24 10.19 5.59 -23.59
C GLN A 24 9.92 7.00 -24.14
N GLY A 25 10.91 7.88 -24.13
CA GLY A 25 10.79 9.25 -24.64
C GLY A 25 11.82 10.17 -24.03
N ASP A 26 11.91 11.39 -24.55
CA ASP A 26 12.80 12.42 -24.03
C ASP A 26 12.45 12.81 -22.58
N ASN A 27 13.49 13.07 -21.79
CA ASN A 27 13.39 13.39 -20.36
C ASN A 27 12.85 12.23 -19.48
N TYR A 28 12.94 10.98 -19.93
CA TYR A 28 12.55 9.79 -19.18
C TYR A 28 13.75 9.00 -18.67
N ALA A 29 13.60 8.44 -17.46
CA ALA A 29 14.49 7.42 -16.94
C ALA A 29 13.77 6.06 -16.94
N VAL A 30 14.37 5.07 -17.60
CA VAL A 30 13.89 3.68 -17.63
C VAL A 30 14.90 2.78 -16.92
N ILE A 31 14.47 2.10 -15.89
CA ILE A 31 15.27 1.15 -15.11
C ILE A 31 14.65 -0.22 -15.23
N GLY A 32 15.28 -1.09 -16.01
CA GLY A 32 14.82 -2.45 -16.30
C GLY A 32 14.05 -2.57 -17.61
N ASN A 33 13.88 -3.83 -18.04
CA ASN A 33 13.01 -4.23 -19.14
C ASN A 33 11.69 -4.79 -18.58
N ALA A 34 10.86 -5.40 -19.42
CA ALA A 34 9.55 -5.96 -19.01
C ALA A 34 9.63 -7.12 -17.99
N ASP A 35 10.82 -7.71 -17.79
CA ASP A 35 11.03 -8.81 -16.83
C ASP A 35 11.26 -8.29 -15.40
N VAL A 36 11.54 -6.98 -15.23
CA VAL A 36 11.77 -6.39 -13.90
C VAL A 36 10.45 -6.21 -13.18
N THR A 37 10.26 -6.93 -12.11
CA THR A 37 9.03 -6.91 -11.31
C THR A 37 9.15 -6.07 -10.03
N ARG A 38 10.36 -5.73 -9.59
CA ARG A 38 10.61 -4.98 -8.35
C ARG A 38 11.81 -4.06 -8.49
N LEU A 39 11.71 -2.85 -7.93
CA LEU A 39 12.81 -1.90 -7.80
C LEU A 39 13.05 -1.60 -6.31
N TYR A 40 14.25 -1.85 -5.83
CA TYR A 40 14.68 -1.49 -4.49
C TYR A 40 15.52 -0.21 -4.55
N ALA A 41 15.09 0.83 -3.85
CA ALA A 41 15.88 2.07 -3.69
C ALA A 41 17.14 1.85 -2.84
N ALA A 42 17.12 0.85 -1.94
CA ALA A 42 18.27 0.34 -1.20
C ALA A 42 18.13 -1.16 -1.01
N GLN A 43 19.25 -1.88 -0.78
CA GLN A 43 19.28 -3.34 -0.65
C GLN A 43 18.35 -3.87 0.45
N ASP A 44 18.26 -3.15 1.56
CA ASP A 44 17.38 -3.46 2.70
C ASP A 44 15.97 -2.89 2.57
N GLY A 45 15.67 -2.18 1.48
CA GLY A 45 14.42 -1.49 1.26
C GLY A 45 14.20 -0.24 2.14
N ALA A 46 15.23 0.22 2.87
CA ALA A 46 15.15 1.38 3.74
C ALA A 46 15.40 2.73 3.02
N GLY A 47 15.75 2.68 1.71
CA GLY A 47 15.92 3.89 0.90
C GLY A 47 14.61 4.65 0.74
N VAL A 48 14.66 5.98 0.84
CA VAL A 48 13.52 6.87 0.62
C VAL A 48 13.55 7.39 -0.80
N LEU A 49 12.42 7.29 -1.52
CA LEU A 49 12.25 7.87 -2.85
C LEU A 49 11.63 9.27 -2.71
N TYR A 50 12.37 10.29 -3.13
CA TYR A 50 11.85 11.65 -3.23
C TYR A 50 11.26 11.84 -4.64
N ALA A 51 9.95 11.79 -4.73
CA ALA A 51 9.19 11.99 -5.96
C ALA A 51 7.92 12.80 -5.66
N ASN A 52 7.40 13.52 -6.65
CA ASN A 52 6.14 14.28 -6.47
C ASN A 52 4.89 13.38 -6.42
N GLY A 53 5.04 12.09 -6.63
CA GLY A 53 3.97 11.10 -6.55
C GLY A 53 4.33 9.81 -7.30
N THR A 54 3.43 8.85 -7.19
CA THR A 54 3.46 7.59 -7.94
C THR A 54 2.20 7.48 -8.80
N ILE A 55 2.36 7.07 -10.06
CA ILE A 55 1.25 6.83 -10.98
C ILE A 55 1.19 5.33 -11.25
N GLN A 56 0.05 4.72 -10.92
CA GLN A 56 -0.17 3.29 -11.14
C GLN A 56 -1.08 3.08 -12.35
N SER A 57 -0.79 2.07 -13.17
CA SER A 57 -1.67 1.66 -14.25
C SER A 57 -3.01 1.17 -13.70
N SER A 58 -4.12 1.74 -14.18
CA SER A 58 -5.47 1.38 -13.75
C SER A 58 -6.47 1.33 -14.92
N ASP A 59 -5.99 1.24 -16.15
CA ASP A 59 -6.82 1.16 -17.35
C ASP A 59 -7.67 -0.14 -17.32
N ARG A 60 -8.95 0.00 -17.70
CA ARG A 60 -9.88 -1.14 -17.77
C ARG A 60 -9.38 -2.26 -18.67
N ARG A 61 -8.65 -1.93 -19.74
CA ARG A 61 -8.14 -2.91 -20.74
C ARG A 61 -7.12 -3.89 -20.17
N VAL A 62 -6.46 -3.54 -19.05
CA VAL A 62 -5.51 -4.42 -18.36
C VAL A 62 -6.15 -5.17 -17.18
N LYS A 63 -7.48 -5.12 -17.04
CA LYS A 63 -8.23 -5.74 -15.94
C LYS A 63 -9.26 -6.71 -16.49
N HIS A 64 -9.50 -7.80 -15.78
CA HIS A 64 -10.56 -8.76 -16.06
C HIS A 64 -11.31 -9.13 -14.77
N SER A 65 -12.45 -9.82 -14.89
CA SER A 65 -13.26 -10.30 -13.74
C SER A 65 -13.54 -9.21 -12.71
N ILE A 66 -13.92 -8.02 -13.20
CA ILE A 66 -14.17 -6.85 -12.34
C ILE A 66 -15.49 -7.08 -11.60
N THR A 67 -15.42 -7.08 -10.27
CA THR A 67 -16.56 -7.20 -9.36
C THR A 67 -16.48 -6.13 -8.29
N ASP A 68 -17.60 -5.84 -7.64
CA ASP A 68 -17.62 -4.95 -6.48
C ASP A 68 -16.84 -5.56 -5.32
N LEU A 69 -16.15 -4.71 -4.57
CA LEU A 69 -15.42 -5.15 -3.38
C LEU A 69 -16.41 -5.61 -2.30
N PRO A 70 -16.32 -6.86 -1.81
CA PRO A 70 -17.33 -7.41 -0.89
C PRO A 70 -17.11 -7.00 0.58
N TYR A 71 -16.05 -6.25 0.91
CA TYR A 71 -15.73 -5.84 2.26
C TYR A 71 -15.30 -4.37 2.32
N GLY A 72 -15.77 -3.66 3.33
CA GLY A 72 -15.46 -2.25 3.59
C GLY A 72 -15.39 -1.99 5.10
N LEU A 73 -16.48 -1.55 5.72
CA LEU A 73 -16.50 -1.16 7.13
C LEU A 73 -16.10 -2.31 8.06
N SER A 74 -16.60 -3.51 7.84
CA SER A 74 -16.25 -4.69 8.64
C SER A 74 -14.75 -5.02 8.61
N TYR A 75 -14.11 -4.83 7.47
CA TYR A 75 -12.67 -5.03 7.31
C TYR A 75 -11.87 -3.93 8.04
N ILE A 76 -12.18 -2.68 7.78
CA ILE A 76 -11.47 -1.53 8.37
C ILE A 76 -11.56 -1.55 9.91
N MET A 77 -12.70 -1.92 10.47
CA MET A 77 -12.91 -2.00 11.92
C MET A 77 -12.11 -3.11 12.61
N LYS A 78 -11.61 -4.10 11.86
CA LYS A 78 -10.72 -5.15 12.40
C LYS A 78 -9.24 -4.79 12.36
N LEU A 79 -8.85 -3.78 11.58
CA LEU A 79 -7.48 -3.34 11.52
C LEU A 79 -7.09 -2.59 12.80
N ARG A 80 -5.88 -2.84 13.31
CA ARG A 80 -5.36 -2.20 14.52
C ARG A 80 -4.26 -1.19 14.15
N PRO A 81 -4.55 0.12 14.11
CA PRO A 81 -3.52 1.14 13.98
C PRO A 81 -2.59 1.13 15.19
N VAL A 82 -1.31 1.29 14.94
CA VAL A 82 -0.28 1.29 15.97
C VAL A 82 0.70 2.46 15.80
N SER A 83 1.34 2.85 16.89
CA SER A 83 2.53 3.66 16.87
C SER A 83 3.73 2.82 17.30
N TYR A 84 4.90 3.05 16.70
CA TYR A 84 6.10 2.27 16.97
C TYR A 84 7.37 3.06 16.66
N TYR A 85 8.50 2.58 17.20
CA TYR A 85 9.82 2.99 16.77
C TYR A 85 10.46 1.88 15.93
N LYS A 86 11.16 2.24 14.87
CA LYS A 86 11.93 1.27 14.07
C LYS A 86 13.11 0.76 14.88
N LYS A 87 13.38 -0.53 14.83
CA LYS A 87 14.62 -1.09 15.36
C LYS A 87 15.80 -0.66 14.50
N GLN A 88 16.92 -0.31 15.14
CA GLN A 88 18.17 -0.13 14.41
C GLN A 88 18.63 -1.47 13.79
N PRO A 89 19.26 -1.47 12.61
CA PRO A 89 19.70 -2.71 11.94
C PRO A 89 20.56 -3.63 12.81
N LYS A 90 21.41 -3.07 13.67
CA LYS A 90 22.22 -3.86 14.63
C LYS A 90 21.37 -4.69 15.60
N ASN A 91 20.11 -4.29 15.85
CA ASN A 91 19.16 -4.95 16.73
C ASN A 91 18.17 -5.85 16.00
N TYR A 92 18.35 -6.06 14.69
CA TYR A 92 17.52 -7.01 13.93
C TYR A 92 17.79 -8.45 14.38
N PRO A 93 16.80 -9.35 14.30
CA PRO A 93 17.02 -10.78 14.37
C PRO A 93 18.08 -11.24 13.35
N GLN A 94 18.75 -12.37 13.61
CA GLN A 94 19.89 -12.81 12.79
C GLN A 94 19.47 -13.11 11.35
N ASP A 95 18.31 -13.74 11.15
CA ASP A 95 17.75 -14.04 9.83
C ASP A 95 17.56 -12.77 8.97
N LEU A 96 17.12 -11.67 9.56
CA LEU A 96 17.01 -10.39 8.85
C LEU A 96 18.37 -9.73 8.60
N LYS A 97 19.34 -9.93 9.49
CA LYS A 97 20.71 -9.47 9.25
C LYS A 97 21.34 -10.22 8.08
N ASP A 98 21.18 -11.53 8.03
CA ASP A 98 21.71 -12.38 6.96
C ASP A 98 21.06 -12.02 5.61
N LYS A 99 19.76 -11.70 5.63
CA LYS A 99 19.03 -11.27 4.44
C LYS A 99 19.50 -9.91 3.90
N PHE A 100 19.55 -8.90 4.76
CA PHE A 100 19.79 -7.51 4.34
C PHE A 100 21.28 -7.15 4.29
N TYR A 101 22.11 -7.86 5.03
CA TYR A 101 23.54 -7.62 5.18
C TYR A 101 24.33 -8.92 5.02
N PRO A 102 24.27 -9.59 3.84
CA PRO A 102 24.89 -10.89 3.62
C PRO A 102 26.44 -10.86 3.71
N ASP A 103 27.05 -9.68 3.64
CA ASP A 103 28.47 -9.46 3.86
C ASP A 103 28.84 -9.24 5.34
N GLY A 104 27.85 -9.32 6.23
CA GLY A 104 28.02 -9.11 7.69
C GLY A 104 28.20 -7.63 8.10
N LYS A 105 28.22 -6.71 7.14
CA LYS A 105 28.43 -5.28 7.41
C LYS A 105 27.10 -4.59 7.65
N VAL A 106 26.61 -4.71 8.88
CA VAL A 106 25.38 -4.02 9.29
C VAL A 106 25.61 -2.52 9.26
N ARG A 107 24.76 -1.82 8.54
CA ARG A 107 24.80 -0.36 8.40
C ARG A 107 24.73 0.31 9.78
N GLU A 108 25.71 1.16 10.07
CA GLU A 108 25.62 2.11 11.16
C GLU A 108 24.75 3.31 10.72
N VAL A 109 23.73 3.60 11.50
CA VAL A 109 22.80 4.69 11.24
C VAL A 109 22.72 5.58 12.46
N GLY A 110 22.60 6.89 12.24
CA GLY A 110 22.39 7.83 13.32
C GLY A 110 21.08 7.53 14.08
N ALA A 111 21.08 7.77 15.37
CA ALA A 111 19.91 7.58 16.22
C ALA A 111 18.70 8.36 15.71
N GLU A 112 18.92 9.52 15.11
CA GLU A 112 17.90 10.43 14.58
C GLU A 112 16.90 9.79 13.60
N ASP A 113 17.32 8.75 12.85
CA ASP A 113 16.45 8.07 11.89
C ASP A 113 15.51 7.06 12.57
N TYR A 114 15.82 6.62 13.79
CA TYR A 114 15.11 5.56 14.51
C TYR A 114 14.39 6.03 15.77
N ASP A 115 14.72 7.22 16.27
CA ASP A 115 14.08 7.82 17.46
C ASP A 115 12.78 8.57 17.10
N LYS A 116 12.33 8.50 15.85
CA LYS A 116 11.07 9.10 15.41
C LYS A 116 9.93 8.12 15.57
N LEU A 117 8.90 8.53 16.32
CA LEU A 117 7.65 7.79 16.42
C LEU A 117 7.03 7.65 15.02
N GLN A 118 6.74 6.44 14.64
CA GLN A 118 6.04 6.09 13.40
C GLN A 118 4.61 5.67 13.72
N VAL A 119 3.72 5.81 12.77
CA VAL A 119 2.36 5.27 12.83
C VAL A 119 2.13 4.33 11.65
N GLY A 120 1.34 3.29 11.85
CA GLY A 120 1.07 2.33 10.79
C GLY A 120 0.37 1.08 11.29
N PHE A 121 0.62 -0.03 10.62
CA PHE A 121 0.06 -1.34 10.93
C PHE A 121 1.16 -2.39 11.05
N ILE A 122 0.87 -3.51 11.71
CA ILE A 122 1.70 -4.70 11.69
C ILE A 122 1.21 -5.60 10.54
N ALA A 123 2.03 -5.81 9.54
CA ALA A 123 1.65 -6.52 8.31
C ALA A 123 1.12 -7.95 8.60
N GLN A 124 1.68 -8.64 9.59
CA GLN A 124 1.21 -9.96 10.03
C GLN A 124 -0.22 -9.91 10.59
N GLU A 125 -0.58 -8.87 11.33
CA GLU A 125 -1.93 -8.69 11.87
C GLU A 125 -2.93 -8.39 10.75
N VAL A 126 -2.56 -7.53 9.79
CA VAL A 126 -3.38 -7.26 8.60
C VAL A 126 -3.58 -8.53 7.78
N LYS A 127 -2.53 -9.36 7.62
CA LYS A 127 -2.63 -10.65 6.95
C LYS A 127 -3.58 -11.61 7.68
N ALA A 128 -3.56 -11.63 9.01
CA ALA A 128 -4.49 -12.43 9.80
C ALA A 128 -5.95 -12.01 9.58
N VAL A 129 -6.23 -10.70 9.53
CA VAL A 129 -7.55 -10.16 9.19
C VAL A 129 -7.96 -10.57 7.76
N ASN A 130 -7.04 -10.49 6.78
CA ASN A 130 -7.30 -10.94 5.42
C ASN A 130 -7.74 -12.41 5.39
N THR A 131 -7.03 -13.26 6.13
CA THR A 131 -7.35 -14.70 6.22
C THR A 131 -8.69 -14.94 6.92
N GLU A 132 -8.94 -14.30 8.05
CA GLU A 132 -10.19 -14.42 8.81
C GLU A 132 -11.41 -14.03 7.97
N MET A 133 -11.29 -12.97 7.19
CA MET A 133 -12.38 -12.43 6.38
C MET A 133 -12.46 -13.02 4.97
N ASN A 134 -11.57 -13.95 4.64
CA ASN A 134 -11.40 -14.45 3.29
C ASN A 134 -11.26 -13.30 2.26
N ALA A 135 -10.55 -12.24 2.66
CA ALA A 135 -10.31 -11.05 1.87
C ALA A 135 -9.07 -11.27 0.99
N GLU A 136 -9.27 -11.84 -0.19
CA GLU A 136 -8.21 -11.97 -1.17
C GLU A 136 -7.82 -10.59 -1.69
N ASN A 137 -6.69 -10.08 -1.21
CA ASN A 137 -6.12 -8.81 -1.65
C ASN A 137 -4.59 -8.87 -1.59
N ASN A 138 -3.94 -7.89 -2.21
CA ASN A 138 -2.50 -7.75 -2.25
C ASN A 138 -2.00 -6.53 -1.43
N ILE A 139 -2.72 -6.17 -0.38
CA ILE A 139 -2.31 -5.13 0.59
C ILE A 139 -1.08 -5.60 1.37
N VAL A 140 -1.03 -6.89 1.73
CA VAL A 140 0.13 -7.50 2.35
C VAL A 140 0.81 -8.42 1.36
N ASN A 141 2.09 -8.17 1.11
CA ASN A 141 2.97 -9.01 0.30
C ASN A 141 3.95 -9.73 1.22
N VAL A 142 4.15 -11.02 1.00
CA VAL A 142 5.10 -11.84 1.75
C VAL A 142 6.17 -12.32 0.80
N ASP A 143 7.42 -11.99 1.09
CA ASP A 143 8.57 -12.47 0.31
C ASP A 143 8.74 -13.99 0.51
N GLU A 144 9.52 -14.64 -0.36
CA GLU A 144 9.78 -16.08 -0.30
C GLU A 144 10.37 -16.55 1.04
N ASP A 145 11.10 -15.68 1.70
CA ASP A 145 11.70 -15.90 3.03
C ASP A 145 10.79 -15.52 4.20
N GLY A 146 9.53 -15.22 3.93
CA GLY A 146 8.53 -14.89 4.95
C GLY A 146 8.56 -13.44 5.44
N PHE A 147 9.37 -12.56 4.87
CA PHE A 147 9.34 -11.14 5.24
C PHE A 147 8.08 -10.45 4.72
N HIS A 148 7.33 -9.79 5.60
CA HIS A 148 6.06 -9.15 5.28
C HIS A 148 6.25 -7.67 4.92
N ARG A 149 5.65 -7.27 3.81
CA ARG A 149 5.57 -5.88 3.34
C ARG A 149 4.11 -5.46 3.20
N MET A 150 3.85 -4.18 3.32
CA MET A 150 2.51 -3.64 3.22
C MET A 150 2.45 -2.51 2.18
N ASP A 151 1.43 -2.57 1.33
CA ASP A 151 1.08 -1.53 0.38
C ASP A 151 -0.04 -0.67 0.99
N TYR A 152 0.37 0.44 1.60
CA TYR A 152 -0.55 1.34 2.29
C TYR A 152 -1.53 2.04 1.36
N GLU A 153 -1.14 2.32 0.12
CA GLU A 153 -1.99 3.01 -0.86
C GLU A 153 -3.24 2.17 -1.18
N LYS A 154 -3.12 0.86 -1.20
CA LYS A 154 -4.24 -0.04 -1.47
C LYS A 154 -5.30 -0.07 -0.38
N LEU A 155 -5.01 0.40 0.83
CA LEU A 155 -6.01 0.55 1.89
C LEU A 155 -7.08 1.59 1.55
N VAL A 156 -6.79 2.55 0.67
CA VAL A 156 -7.75 3.57 0.24
C VAL A 156 -9.01 2.93 -0.34
N VAL A 157 -8.89 1.81 -1.05
CA VAL A 157 -10.03 1.16 -1.72
C VAL A 157 -11.06 0.62 -0.71
N PRO A 158 -10.71 -0.25 0.26
CA PRO A 158 -11.65 -0.68 1.29
C PRO A 158 -12.08 0.47 2.23
N MET A 159 -11.28 1.52 2.41
CA MET A 159 -11.70 2.72 3.16
C MET A 159 -12.83 3.47 2.45
N ILE A 160 -12.75 3.66 1.13
CA ILE A 160 -13.84 4.27 0.35
C ILE A 160 -15.11 3.43 0.48
N LYS A 161 -15.00 2.10 0.35
CA LYS A 161 -16.14 1.20 0.54
C LYS A 161 -16.73 1.30 1.95
N ALA A 162 -15.89 1.39 2.99
CA ALA A 162 -16.31 1.56 4.36
C ALA A 162 -17.08 2.88 4.58
N ILE A 163 -16.61 3.98 3.98
CA ILE A 163 -17.31 5.28 4.02
C ILE A 163 -18.68 5.17 3.36
N GLN A 164 -18.78 4.56 2.16
CA GLN A 164 -20.06 4.35 1.47
C GLN A 164 -21.04 3.54 2.32
N GLU A 165 -20.59 2.47 2.94
CA GLU A 165 -21.41 1.64 3.84
C GLU A 165 -21.86 2.40 5.10
N LEU A 166 -20.97 3.23 5.67
CA LEU A 166 -21.27 4.05 6.84
C LEU A 166 -22.28 5.14 6.47
N THR A 167 -22.09 5.84 5.35
CA THR A 167 -23.04 6.86 4.86
C THR A 167 -24.44 6.27 4.69
N ALA A 168 -24.54 5.11 4.01
CA ALA A 168 -25.83 4.46 3.84
C ALA A 168 -26.51 4.01 5.15
N LYS A 169 -25.70 3.71 6.20
CA LYS A 169 -26.24 3.44 7.55
C LYS A 169 -26.75 4.71 8.23
N VAL A 170 -26.02 5.82 8.10
CA VAL A 170 -26.43 7.11 8.64
C VAL A 170 -27.76 7.56 8.02
N GLU A 171 -27.86 7.55 6.69
CA GLU A 171 -29.09 7.90 5.97
C GLU A 171 -30.32 7.08 6.42
N LYS A 172 -30.12 5.77 6.65
CA LYS A 172 -31.20 4.93 7.18
C LYS A 172 -31.60 5.28 8.61
N LEU A 173 -30.63 5.66 9.45
CA LEU A 173 -30.91 6.08 10.82
C LEU A 173 -31.63 7.41 10.84
N GLU A 174 -31.24 8.36 10.00
CA GLU A 174 -31.92 9.66 9.85
C GLU A 174 -33.38 9.48 9.42
N GLN A 175 -33.63 8.67 8.38
CA GLN A 175 -34.99 8.33 7.95
C GLN A 175 -35.82 7.66 9.06
N HIS A 176 -35.19 6.83 9.89
CA HIS A 176 -35.87 6.19 11.01
C HIS A 176 -36.23 7.18 12.12
N ILE A 177 -35.33 8.12 12.41
CA ILE A 177 -35.55 9.19 13.36
C ILE A 177 -36.72 10.08 12.89
N GLU A 178 -36.70 10.57 11.65
CA GLU A 178 -37.75 11.38 11.06
C GLU A 178 -39.15 10.70 11.17
N LYS A 179 -39.15 9.37 10.93
CA LYS A 179 -40.39 8.59 11.06
C LYS A 179 -40.88 8.56 12.51
N LEU A 180 -40.01 8.30 13.48
CA LEU A 180 -40.39 8.27 14.90
C LEU A 180 -40.89 9.63 15.38
N GLU A 181 -40.22 10.72 15.00
CA GLU A 181 -40.63 12.08 15.34
C GLU A 181 -42.02 12.40 14.74
N SER A 182 -42.32 11.99 13.53
CA SER A 182 -43.61 12.15 12.89
C SER A 182 -44.74 11.37 13.59
N GLU A 183 -44.44 10.15 14.08
CA GLU A 183 -45.39 9.32 14.84
C GLU A 183 -45.66 9.89 16.23
N GLU A 184 -44.67 10.45 16.94
CA GLU A 184 -44.86 11.11 18.24
C GLU A 184 -45.73 12.36 18.14
N VAL A 185 -45.55 13.17 17.10
CA VAL A 185 -46.42 14.39 16.85
C VAL A 185 -47.87 13.99 16.64
N TYR A 186 -48.12 12.83 15.98
CA TYR A 186 -49.50 12.38 15.75
C TYR A 186 -50.21 11.91 17.02
N ILE A 187 -49.50 11.25 17.94
CA ILE A 187 -50.03 10.74 19.22
C ILE A 187 -50.24 11.88 20.23
N GLY A 188 -49.41 12.95 20.19
CA GLY A 188 -49.50 14.09 21.10
C GLY A 188 -50.60 15.11 20.73
N GLY A 189 -51.20 15.02 19.57
CA GLY A 189 -52.28 15.91 19.08
C GLY A 189 -53.69 15.49 19.42
N GLU A 190 -53.92 14.34 20.09
CA GLU A 190 -55.23 13.83 20.50
C GLU A 190 -55.55 14.04 21.99
N GLN A 191 -55.13 15.17 22.58
CA GLN A 191 -55.57 15.57 23.95
C GLN A 191 -56.44 16.81 23.92
#